data_58051dc12295101e405f2b878e84868f
#
_entry.id   58051dc12295101e405f2b878e84868f
#
_cell.length_a   1.000
_cell.length_b   1.000
_cell.length_c   1.000
_cell.angle_alpha   90.00
_cell.angle_beta   90.00
_cell.angle_gamma   90.00
#
_symmetry.space_group_name_H-M   'P 1'
#
loop_
_entity.id
_entity.type
_entity.pdbx_description
1 polymer ?
#
loop_
_entity_poly.entity_id
_entity_poly.type
_entity_poly.pdbx_seq_one_letter_code
_entity_poly.pdbx_strand_id
1 'polypeptide(L)'
;MIKKRENQETITFVSDQTPKVMNTSFLYHVFGLNGLKCTRTEYKGNALVLNVEYSKRKIKCPCCGKRTLVKNGFRYRDILTLPVGMRRTVLHMKVQRYKCKECGYDQQERISFTTGGRSYTHRFARFVVDLLKGATLQQVASWLHISWDTVKEIHSTYLKRHYAPPSLEGVEYIGIDEFAVLKGHKYKTIVVDLVTGRILYVGDGKSEHSLEKFWKRVRKKGVNIKYVSTDMSDAFINSVRNNAPQAVLVFDHFHVVKLMNEKLDEIRREVMRNQTDEHMKALIKGTKYILLANEENIREDERGARKLDRALALNTPLTQAYYLKEDLRQIYKQKNREDAKTKLDEWVEMARGSGQEQLETMANTLEQAEDGILAYYTCRISTGKVEGINNKIKVMKRNAYGFRDDRYFTLRLYALHDCRITRNVG
;
A
#
# COMPACT_ATOMS: atom_id res chain seq x y z
N MET A 1 48.00 -37.08 -21.15
CA MET A 1 46.85 -37.01 -22.07
C MET A 1 45.83 -38.07 -21.67
N ILE A 2 44.80 -37.67 -20.92
CA ILE A 2 43.71 -38.58 -20.55
C ILE A 2 42.42 -37.89 -21.08
N LYS A 3 41.85 -38.49 -22.12
CA LYS A 3 40.55 -38.11 -22.68
C LYS A 3 39.43 -38.62 -21.75
N LYS A 4 38.71 -37.73 -21.07
CA LYS A 4 37.42 -38.04 -20.49
C LYS A 4 36.35 -38.05 -21.59
N ARG A 5 35.71 -39.21 -21.78
CA ARG A 5 34.48 -39.36 -22.57
C ARG A 5 33.31 -38.93 -21.64
N GLU A 6 32.59 -37.86 -22.00
CA GLU A 6 31.29 -37.55 -21.43
C GLU A 6 30.25 -38.48 -22.07
N ASN A 7 29.65 -39.34 -21.26
CA ASN A 7 28.44 -40.06 -21.63
C ASN A 7 27.25 -39.12 -21.43
N GLN A 8 26.70 -38.63 -22.52
CA GLN A 8 25.36 -38.03 -22.52
C GLN A 8 24.33 -39.13 -22.50
N GLU A 9 23.78 -39.46 -21.34
CA GLU A 9 22.57 -40.29 -21.26
C GLU A 9 21.37 -39.47 -21.73
N THR A 10 20.95 -39.71 -22.96
CA THR A 10 19.71 -39.17 -23.52
C THR A 10 18.54 -39.93 -22.91
N ILE A 11 17.83 -39.32 -21.94
CA ILE A 11 16.60 -39.89 -21.41
C ILE A 11 15.54 -39.83 -22.52
N THR A 12 15.33 -40.92 -23.21
CA THR A 12 14.24 -41.11 -24.18
C THR A 12 12.95 -41.39 -23.42
N PHE A 13 12.07 -40.42 -23.39
CA PHE A 13 10.69 -40.62 -22.90
C PHE A 13 9.93 -41.44 -23.95
N VAL A 14 9.67 -42.68 -23.64
CA VAL A 14 8.75 -43.54 -24.41
C VAL A 14 7.34 -42.97 -24.22
N SER A 15 6.75 -42.44 -25.28
CA SER A 15 5.37 -41.93 -25.28
C SER A 15 4.41 -43.12 -25.34
N ASP A 16 3.98 -43.58 -24.17
CA ASP A 16 2.85 -44.51 -24.04
C ASP A 16 1.55 -43.79 -24.35
N GLN A 17 1.00 -43.95 -25.52
CA GLN A 17 -0.14 -43.20 -26.08
C GLN A 17 -1.52 -43.74 -25.61
N THR A 18 -1.61 -44.46 -24.53
CA THR A 18 -2.91 -44.85 -23.98
C THR A 18 -3.48 -43.68 -23.17
N PRO A 19 -4.71 -43.24 -23.47
CA PRO A 19 -5.35 -42.15 -22.71
C PRO A 19 -5.61 -42.62 -21.28
N LYS A 20 -4.73 -42.26 -20.34
CA LYS A 20 -4.91 -42.58 -18.93
C LYS A 20 -6.07 -41.75 -18.37
N VAL A 21 -7.13 -42.39 -17.90
CA VAL A 21 -8.25 -41.73 -17.20
C VAL A 21 -7.76 -41.34 -15.80
N MET A 22 -7.77 -40.04 -15.50
CA MET A 22 -7.39 -39.56 -14.18
C MET A 22 -8.44 -39.92 -13.12
N ASN A 23 -7.97 -40.43 -11.95
CA ASN A 23 -8.85 -40.81 -10.86
C ASN A 23 -9.64 -39.61 -10.33
N THR A 24 -10.92 -39.76 -10.03
CA THR A 24 -11.81 -38.73 -9.45
C THR A 24 -11.29 -38.19 -8.12
N SER A 25 -10.59 -39.00 -7.33
CA SER A 25 -9.92 -38.61 -6.09
C SER A 25 -8.82 -37.56 -6.35
N PHE A 26 -8.04 -37.70 -7.42
CA PHE A 26 -7.01 -36.73 -7.79
C PHE A 26 -7.60 -35.36 -8.16
N LEU A 27 -8.71 -35.33 -8.92
CA LEU A 27 -9.38 -34.07 -9.26
C LEU A 27 -9.83 -33.32 -8.01
N TYR A 28 -10.31 -34.05 -6.99
CA TYR A 28 -10.74 -33.46 -5.72
C TYR A 28 -9.53 -32.93 -4.90
N HIS A 29 -8.54 -33.76 -4.66
CA HIS A 29 -7.41 -33.39 -3.78
C HIS A 29 -6.54 -32.28 -4.36
N VAL A 30 -6.21 -32.35 -5.64
CA VAL A 30 -5.32 -31.35 -6.30
C VAL A 30 -6.11 -30.08 -6.65
N PHE A 31 -7.24 -30.21 -7.32
CA PHE A 31 -7.95 -29.04 -7.88
C PHE A 31 -9.18 -28.61 -7.07
N GLY A 32 -9.61 -29.39 -6.08
CA GLY A 32 -10.84 -29.15 -5.31
C GLY A 32 -12.12 -29.33 -6.14
N LEU A 33 -12.07 -30.14 -7.17
CA LEU A 33 -13.18 -30.37 -8.07
C LEU A 33 -14.01 -31.56 -7.58
N ASN A 34 -15.16 -31.25 -6.97
CA ASN A 34 -16.07 -32.29 -6.45
C ASN A 34 -17.13 -32.69 -7.50
N GLY A 35 -17.42 -33.99 -7.56
CA GLY A 35 -18.47 -34.55 -8.44
C GLY A 35 -18.14 -34.51 -9.92
N LEU A 36 -16.89 -34.31 -10.29
CA LEU A 36 -16.41 -34.38 -11.67
C LEU A 36 -15.69 -35.69 -11.93
N LYS A 37 -15.75 -36.15 -13.17
CA LYS A 37 -14.92 -37.20 -13.70
C LYS A 37 -14.10 -36.67 -14.88
N CYS A 38 -12.83 -37.09 -14.99
CA CYS A 38 -12.00 -36.88 -16.15
C CYS A 38 -12.25 -38.01 -17.15
N THR A 39 -12.65 -37.65 -18.36
CA THR A 39 -12.90 -38.62 -19.42
C THR A 39 -11.69 -38.85 -20.31
N ARG A 40 -10.81 -37.83 -20.43
CA ARG A 40 -9.60 -37.89 -21.24
C ARG A 40 -8.58 -36.88 -20.76
N THR A 41 -7.31 -37.23 -20.84
CA THR A 41 -6.17 -36.35 -20.57
C THR A 41 -5.36 -36.16 -21.84
N GLU A 42 -5.08 -34.92 -22.20
CA GLU A 42 -4.34 -34.57 -23.43
C GLU A 42 -3.25 -33.55 -23.12
N TYR A 43 -2.20 -33.57 -23.95
CA TYR A 43 -1.20 -32.50 -23.96
C TYR A 43 -1.35 -31.68 -25.24
N LYS A 44 -1.49 -30.36 -25.09
CA LYS A 44 -1.52 -29.42 -26.23
C LYS A 44 -0.41 -28.40 -26.04
N GLY A 45 0.72 -28.61 -26.74
CA GLY A 45 1.95 -27.89 -26.48
C GLY A 45 2.40 -28.08 -25.04
N ASN A 46 2.63 -26.98 -24.32
CA ASN A 46 2.99 -27.01 -22.90
C ASN A 46 1.78 -27.05 -21.94
N ALA A 47 0.57 -27.22 -22.43
CA ALA A 47 -0.63 -27.27 -21.62
C ALA A 47 -1.11 -28.70 -21.39
N LEU A 48 -1.47 -29.03 -20.14
CA LEU A 48 -2.22 -30.22 -19.77
C LEU A 48 -3.72 -29.89 -19.87
N VAL A 49 -4.45 -30.63 -20.73
CA VAL A 49 -5.88 -30.47 -20.92
C VAL A 49 -6.61 -31.66 -20.33
N LEU A 50 -7.46 -31.41 -19.35
CA LEU A 50 -8.31 -32.42 -18.71
C LEU A 50 -9.73 -32.27 -19.23
N ASN A 51 -10.20 -33.23 -19.99
CA ASN A 51 -11.59 -33.30 -20.44
C ASN A 51 -12.45 -33.76 -19.26
N VAL A 52 -13.31 -32.89 -18.75
CA VAL A 52 -14.08 -33.14 -17.53
C VAL A 52 -15.56 -32.92 -17.74
N GLU A 53 -16.38 -33.73 -17.06
CA GLU A 53 -17.82 -33.58 -16.99
C GLU A 53 -18.34 -33.97 -15.60
N TYR A 54 -19.52 -33.48 -15.23
CA TYR A 54 -20.12 -33.94 -14.00
C TYR A 54 -20.48 -35.43 -14.05
N SER A 55 -20.19 -36.14 -12.98
CA SER A 55 -20.66 -37.52 -12.79
C SER A 55 -22.18 -37.56 -12.83
N LYS A 56 -22.76 -38.68 -13.25
CA LYS A 56 -24.22 -38.86 -13.27
C LYS A 56 -24.82 -38.55 -11.89
N ARG A 57 -25.71 -37.56 -11.84
CA ARG A 57 -26.41 -37.16 -10.62
C ARG A 57 -27.89 -36.95 -10.90
N LYS A 58 -28.73 -37.26 -9.91
CA LYS A 58 -30.16 -36.96 -9.97
C LYS A 58 -30.37 -35.49 -9.67
N ILE A 59 -30.71 -34.69 -10.67
CA ILE A 59 -30.88 -33.24 -10.56
C ILE A 59 -32.37 -32.92 -10.47
N LYS A 60 -32.77 -32.08 -9.50
CA LYS A 60 -34.10 -31.49 -9.42
C LYS A 60 -34.12 -30.16 -10.16
N CYS A 61 -35.27 -29.83 -10.74
CA CYS A 61 -35.46 -28.50 -11.35
C CYS A 61 -35.33 -27.42 -10.27
N PRO A 62 -34.48 -26.40 -10.46
CA PRO A 62 -34.32 -25.33 -9.46
C PRO A 62 -35.52 -24.38 -9.40
N CYS A 63 -36.44 -24.45 -10.39
CA CYS A 63 -37.65 -23.64 -10.44
C CYS A 63 -38.82 -24.34 -9.73
N CYS A 64 -39.20 -25.55 -10.16
CA CYS A 64 -40.38 -26.27 -9.62
C CYS A 64 -40.04 -27.41 -8.67
N GLY A 65 -38.78 -27.73 -8.40
CA GLY A 65 -38.34 -28.81 -7.50
C GLY A 65 -38.51 -30.24 -8.03
N LYS A 66 -39.22 -30.42 -9.16
CA LYS A 66 -39.51 -31.76 -9.73
C LYS A 66 -38.28 -32.35 -10.43
N ARG A 67 -38.25 -33.68 -10.58
CA ARG A 67 -37.18 -34.45 -11.24
C ARG A 67 -37.46 -34.69 -12.75
N THR A 68 -37.93 -33.67 -13.43
CA THR A 68 -38.40 -33.75 -14.83
C THR A 68 -37.46 -33.03 -15.80
N LEU A 69 -36.19 -32.81 -15.36
CA LEU A 69 -35.16 -32.23 -16.21
C LEU A 69 -34.65 -33.21 -17.25
N VAL A 70 -34.69 -32.78 -18.53
CA VAL A 70 -34.12 -33.52 -19.67
C VAL A 70 -32.93 -32.73 -20.23
N LYS A 71 -31.97 -33.43 -20.81
CA LYS A 71 -30.82 -32.79 -21.49
C LYS A 71 -31.31 -32.06 -22.74
N ASN A 72 -30.89 -30.78 -22.84
CA ASN A 72 -31.23 -29.92 -23.98
C ASN A 72 -29.95 -29.29 -24.56
N GLY A 73 -29.04 -30.11 -25.09
CA GLY A 73 -27.76 -29.69 -25.63
C GLY A 73 -26.68 -29.50 -24.57
N PHE A 74 -25.49 -29.22 -25.03
CA PHE A 74 -24.31 -28.90 -24.21
C PHE A 74 -23.38 -27.97 -24.93
N ARG A 75 -22.42 -27.36 -24.17
CA ARG A 75 -21.29 -26.63 -24.72
C ARG A 75 -20.01 -27.00 -23.98
N TYR A 76 -18.87 -26.75 -24.60
CA TYR A 76 -17.57 -26.84 -23.92
C TYR A 76 -17.12 -25.48 -23.42
N ARG A 77 -16.42 -25.49 -22.29
CA ARG A 77 -15.74 -24.32 -21.74
C ARG A 77 -14.34 -24.71 -21.28
N ASP A 78 -13.37 -23.89 -21.67
CA ASP A 78 -12.01 -24.00 -21.18
C ASP A 78 -11.84 -23.16 -19.93
N ILE A 79 -11.43 -23.80 -18.82
CA ILE A 79 -11.33 -23.17 -17.51
C ILE A 79 -9.93 -23.47 -16.94
N LEU A 80 -9.16 -22.43 -16.70
CA LEU A 80 -7.84 -22.54 -16.06
C LEU A 80 -7.96 -23.02 -14.63
N THR A 81 -7.08 -23.96 -14.25
CA THR A 81 -6.96 -24.44 -12.88
C THR A 81 -5.50 -24.39 -12.42
N LEU A 82 -5.20 -24.85 -11.21
CA LEU A 82 -3.84 -24.91 -10.69
C LEU A 82 -2.88 -25.61 -11.66
N PRO A 83 -1.68 -25.09 -11.88
CA PRO A 83 -0.71 -25.79 -12.73
C PRO A 83 -0.29 -27.11 -12.10
N VAL A 84 0.08 -28.07 -12.94
CA VAL A 84 0.69 -29.33 -12.52
C VAL A 84 2.16 -29.28 -12.89
N GLY A 85 3.03 -29.17 -11.89
CA GLY A 85 4.41 -28.79 -12.09
C GLY A 85 4.48 -27.39 -12.74
N MET A 86 5.26 -27.26 -13.81
CA MET A 86 5.38 -26.03 -14.60
C MET A 86 4.37 -25.93 -15.76
N ARG A 87 3.45 -26.89 -15.88
CA ARG A 87 2.52 -26.94 -17.00
C ARG A 87 1.22 -26.23 -16.69
N ARG A 88 0.80 -25.34 -17.56
CA ARG A 88 -0.54 -24.75 -17.54
C ARG A 88 -1.57 -25.85 -17.66
N THR A 89 -2.56 -25.87 -16.74
CA THR A 89 -3.60 -26.89 -16.74
C THR A 89 -4.97 -26.28 -17.07
N VAL A 90 -5.65 -26.86 -18.04
CA VAL A 90 -6.95 -26.42 -18.56
C VAL A 90 -7.97 -27.54 -18.36
N LEU A 91 -9.09 -27.19 -17.77
CA LEU A 91 -10.28 -28.05 -17.69
C LEU A 91 -11.11 -27.79 -18.96
N HIS A 92 -11.14 -28.75 -19.89
CA HIS A 92 -12.07 -28.75 -21.01
C HIS A 92 -13.40 -29.31 -20.53
N MET A 93 -14.27 -28.43 -20.01
CA MET A 93 -15.48 -28.78 -19.28
C MET A 93 -16.66 -28.90 -20.21
N LYS A 94 -17.29 -30.08 -20.25
CA LYS A 94 -18.61 -30.26 -20.89
C LYS A 94 -19.71 -29.75 -19.95
N VAL A 95 -20.36 -28.65 -20.34
CA VAL A 95 -21.41 -27.98 -19.56
C VAL A 95 -22.76 -28.34 -20.17
N GLN A 96 -23.54 -29.11 -19.45
CA GLN A 96 -24.85 -29.58 -19.92
C GLN A 96 -25.91 -28.49 -19.79
N ARG A 97 -26.82 -28.40 -20.77
CA ARG A 97 -28.05 -27.60 -20.70
C ARG A 97 -29.22 -28.54 -20.36
N TYR A 98 -30.12 -28.07 -19.52
CA TYR A 98 -31.29 -28.83 -19.07
C TYR A 98 -32.57 -28.03 -19.32
N LYS A 99 -33.61 -28.73 -19.80
CA LYS A 99 -34.96 -28.18 -19.92
C LYS A 99 -35.92 -29.00 -19.03
N CYS A 100 -36.77 -28.30 -18.28
CA CYS A 100 -37.79 -28.91 -17.48
C CYS A 100 -39.06 -29.15 -18.30
N LYS A 101 -39.61 -30.37 -18.27
CA LYS A 101 -40.84 -30.71 -18.99
C LYS A 101 -42.09 -30.11 -18.35
N GLU A 102 -42.03 -29.77 -17.07
CA GLU A 102 -43.17 -29.25 -16.31
C GLU A 102 -43.30 -27.73 -16.36
N CYS A 103 -42.24 -27.01 -16.04
CA CYS A 103 -42.28 -25.54 -15.91
C CYS A 103 -41.56 -24.79 -17.00
N GLY A 104 -41.02 -25.47 -18.03
CA GLY A 104 -40.33 -24.84 -19.14
C GLY A 104 -38.95 -24.25 -18.79
N TYR A 105 -38.45 -24.41 -17.56
CA TYR A 105 -37.10 -23.96 -17.17
C TYR A 105 -36.08 -24.53 -18.16
N ASP A 106 -35.24 -23.65 -18.72
CA ASP A 106 -34.22 -24.03 -19.71
C ASP A 106 -32.94 -23.26 -19.48
N GLN A 107 -31.96 -23.87 -18.78
CA GLN A 107 -30.67 -23.25 -18.47
C GLN A 107 -29.54 -24.26 -18.45
N GLN A 108 -28.31 -23.70 -18.54
CA GLN A 108 -27.09 -24.47 -18.34
C GLN A 108 -26.87 -24.80 -16.86
N GLU A 109 -26.27 -25.97 -16.61
CA GLU A 109 -25.85 -26.33 -15.26
C GLU A 109 -24.86 -25.32 -14.67
N ARG A 110 -25.02 -25.08 -13.36
CA ARG A 110 -24.12 -24.19 -12.62
C ARG A 110 -22.81 -24.90 -12.33
N ILE A 111 -21.71 -24.21 -12.61
CA ILE A 111 -20.36 -24.65 -12.27
C ILE A 111 -19.98 -24.01 -10.94
N SER A 112 -19.79 -24.82 -9.89
CA SER A 112 -19.56 -24.36 -8.52
C SER A 112 -18.15 -23.81 -8.26
N PHE A 113 -17.17 -24.21 -9.05
CA PHE A 113 -15.76 -23.88 -8.85
C PHE A 113 -15.26 -22.69 -9.68
N THR A 114 -16.16 -22.01 -10.41
CA THR A 114 -15.90 -20.73 -11.09
C THR A 114 -17.10 -19.80 -10.93
N THR A 115 -16.92 -18.52 -11.16
CA THR A 115 -17.99 -17.51 -11.04
C THR A 115 -18.35 -16.95 -12.41
N GLY A 116 -19.63 -17.07 -12.77
CA GLY A 116 -20.16 -16.50 -14.03
C GLY A 116 -19.45 -17.02 -15.28
N GLY A 117 -19.09 -16.12 -16.17
CA GLY A 117 -18.39 -16.42 -17.44
C GLY A 117 -16.87 -16.59 -17.31
N ARG A 118 -16.29 -16.52 -16.11
CA ARG A 118 -14.83 -16.53 -15.93
C ARG A 118 -14.18 -17.82 -16.40
N SER A 119 -13.02 -17.69 -17.03
CA SER A 119 -12.24 -18.79 -17.59
C SER A 119 -11.18 -19.35 -16.64
N TYR A 120 -11.40 -19.23 -15.32
CA TYR A 120 -10.50 -19.77 -14.29
C TYR A 120 -11.27 -20.24 -13.05
N THR A 121 -10.68 -21.17 -12.30
CA THR A 121 -11.26 -21.69 -11.05
C THR A 121 -10.99 -20.72 -9.87
N HIS A 122 -11.81 -20.82 -8.80
CA HIS A 122 -11.57 -20.04 -7.57
C HIS A 122 -10.22 -20.36 -6.94
N ARG A 123 -9.75 -21.62 -6.98
CA ARG A 123 -8.41 -22.00 -6.49
C ARG A 123 -7.30 -21.38 -7.31
N PHE A 124 -7.44 -21.33 -8.63
CA PHE A 124 -6.48 -20.62 -9.48
C PHE A 124 -6.42 -19.13 -9.16
N ALA A 125 -7.57 -18.48 -8.99
CA ALA A 125 -7.60 -17.08 -8.60
C ALA A 125 -6.89 -16.84 -7.25
N ARG A 126 -7.08 -17.72 -6.27
CA ARG A 126 -6.39 -17.63 -4.98
C ARG A 126 -4.89 -17.81 -5.14
N PHE A 127 -4.46 -18.79 -5.92
CA PHE A 127 -3.04 -19.03 -6.22
C PHE A 127 -2.37 -17.81 -6.87
N VAL A 128 -3.03 -17.17 -7.84
CA VAL A 128 -2.55 -15.91 -8.46
C VAL A 128 -2.36 -14.82 -7.40
N VAL A 129 -3.34 -14.66 -6.49
CA VAL A 129 -3.24 -13.66 -5.40
C VAL A 129 -2.07 -13.96 -4.47
N ASP A 130 -1.83 -15.24 -4.15
CA ASP A 130 -0.73 -15.63 -3.27
C ASP A 130 0.64 -15.40 -3.92
N LEU A 131 0.79 -15.65 -5.22
CA LEU A 131 2.01 -15.31 -5.98
C LEU A 131 2.26 -13.80 -6.01
N LEU A 132 1.20 -12.98 -6.11
CA LEU A 132 1.32 -11.51 -6.14
C LEU A 132 1.76 -10.87 -4.81
N LYS A 133 1.88 -11.64 -3.74
CA LYS A 133 2.48 -11.17 -2.48
C LYS A 133 3.98 -10.91 -2.62
N GLY A 134 4.67 -11.67 -3.50
CA GLY A 134 6.12 -11.56 -3.71
C GLY A 134 6.55 -11.22 -5.15
N ALA A 135 5.61 -11.13 -6.10
CA ALA A 135 5.90 -10.93 -7.51
C ALA A 135 5.06 -9.83 -8.15
N THR A 136 5.54 -9.30 -9.28
CA THR A 136 4.79 -8.31 -10.08
C THR A 136 3.71 -8.99 -10.93
N LEU A 137 2.73 -8.19 -11.40
CA LEU A 137 1.70 -8.68 -12.34
C LEU A 137 2.32 -9.35 -13.58
N GLN A 138 3.38 -8.74 -14.11
CA GLN A 138 4.06 -9.24 -15.31
C GLN A 138 4.78 -10.57 -15.07
N GLN A 139 5.46 -10.72 -13.94
CA GLN A 139 6.13 -11.98 -13.57
C GLN A 139 5.11 -13.11 -13.41
N VAL A 140 4.01 -12.87 -12.68
CA VAL A 140 2.96 -13.87 -12.50
C VAL A 140 2.29 -14.23 -13.84
N ALA A 141 2.04 -13.25 -14.71
CA ALA A 141 1.50 -13.48 -16.04
C ALA A 141 2.42 -14.37 -16.88
N SER A 142 3.72 -14.09 -16.85
CA SER A 142 4.75 -14.88 -17.55
C SER A 142 4.85 -16.32 -17.00
N TRP A 143 4.92 -16.50 -15.66
CA TRP A 143 5.04 -17.82 -15.04
C TRP A 143 3.83 -18.72 -15.30
N LEU A 144 2.63 -18.13 -15.33
CA LEU A 144 1.39 -18.88 -15.51
C LEU A 144 0.93 -18.94 -16.97
N HIS A 145 1.68 -18.33 -17.89
CA HIS A 145 1.34 -18.23 -19.32
C HIS A 145 -0.09 -17.74 -19.56
N ILE A 146 -0.47 -16.65 -18.87
CA ILE A 146 -1.76 -15.96 -19.00
C ILE A 146 -1.54 -14.47 -19.29
N SER A 147 -2.61 -13.80 -19.74
CA SER A 147 -2.51 -12.36 -20.00
C SER A 147 -2.34 -11.57 -18.70
N TRP A 148 -1.59 -10.49 -18.79
CA TRP A 148 -1.42 -9.52 -17.71
C TRP A 148 -2.78 -8.96 -17.22
N ASP A 149 -3.72 -8.74 -18.14
CA ASP A 149 -5.06 -8.28 -17.81
C ASP A 149 -5.84 -9.28 -16.96
N THR A 150 -5.71 -10.59 -17.22
CA THR A 150 -6.31 -11.63 -16.40
C THR A 150 -5.75 -11.62 -14.98
N VAL A 151 -4.44 -11.49 -14.81
CA VAL A 151 -3.81 -11.39 -13.50
C VAL A 151 -4.31 -10.15 -12.75
N LYS A 152 -4.36 -9.01 -13.41
CA LYS A 152 -4.85 -7.74 -12.85
C LYS A 152 -6.33 -7.81 -12.48
N GLU A 153 -7.17 -8.42 -13.32
CA GLU A 153 -8.61 -8.62 -13.04
C GLU A 153 -8.82 -9.47 -11.79
N ILE A 154 -8.13 -10.61 -11.69
CA ILE A 154 -8.18 -11.50 -10.52
C ILE A 154 -7.79 -10.72 -9.27
N HIS A 155 -6.66 -10.03 -9.30
CA HIS A 155 -6.17 -9.27 -8.16
C HIS A 155 -7.10 -8.11 -7.78
N SER A 156 -7.54 -7.32 -8.75
CA SER A 156 -8.46 -6.20 -8.52
C SER A 156 -9.78 -6.66 -7.89
N THR A 157 -10.32 -7.80 -8.36
CA THR A 157 -11.54 -8.39 -7.81
C THR A 157 -11.33 -8.83 -6.36
N TYR A 158 -10.20 -9.47 -6.06
CA TYR A 158 -9.84 -9.86 -4.70
C TYR A 158 -9.70 -8.65 -3.77
N LEU A 159 -8.90 -7.65 -4.18
CA LEU A 159 -8.68 -6.43 -3.42
C LEU A 159 -9.98 -5.67 -3.15
N LYS A 160 -10.82 -5.51 -4.17
CA LYS A 160 -12.12 -4.84 -4.03
C LYS A 160 -13.02 -5.55 -3.03
N ARG A 161 -13.06 -6.87 -3.06
CA ARG A 161 -13.92 -7.66 -2.17
C ARG A 161 -13.46 -7.61 -0.71
N HIS A 162 -12.15 -7.61 -0.47
CA HIS A 162 -11.61 -7.76 0.88
C HIS A 162 -11.24 -6.43 1.55
N TYR A 163 -10.93 -5.38 0.78
CA TYR A 163 -10.36 -4.14 1.31
C TYR A 163 -11.12 -2.86 0.93
N ALA A 164 -12.05 -2.90 -0.02
CA ALA A 164 -12.71 -1.67 -0.48
C ALA A 164 -14.25 -1.76 -0.48
N PRO A 165 -14.93 -0.74 0.08
CA PRO A 165 -14.36 0.36 0.86
C PRO A 165 -13.99 -0.09 2.28
N PRO A 166 -12.90 0.44 2.87
CA PRO A 166 -12.51 0.09 4.24
C PRO A 166 -13.60 0.47 5.25
N SER A 167 -13.83 -0.36 6.29
CA SER A 167 -14.76 -0.03 7.38
C SER A 167 -14.26 1.16 8.19
N LEU A 168 -15.18 2.01 8.63
CA LEU A 168 -14.94 3.12 9.56
C LEU A 168 -15.41 2.80 10.99
N GLU A 169 -15.85 1.58 11.24
CA GLU A 169 -16.33 1.15 12.55
C GLU A 169 -15.21 1.17 13.59
N GLY A 170 -15.48 1.80 14.73
CA GLY A 170 -14.53 1.93 15.84
C GLY A 170 -13.35 2.88 15.58
N VAL A 171 -13.38 3.66 14.49
CA VAL A 171 -12.31 4.62 14.18
C VAL A 171 -12.54 5.91 14.94
N GLU A 172 -11.61 6.26 15.83
CA GLU A 172 -11.60 7.48 16.63
C GLU A 172 -10.36 8.35 16.37
N TYR A 173 -9.25 7.75 15.92
CA TYR A 173 -7.94 8.37 15.77
C TYR A 173 -7.49 8.26 14.32
N ILE A 174 -7.40 9.38 13.65
CA ILE A 174 -6.97 9.38 12.24
C ILE A 174 -5.75 10.26 12.02
N GLY A 175 -4.92 9.83 11.05
CA GLY A 175 -3.85 10.64 10.47
C GLY A 175 -4.20 11.02 9.05
N ILE A 176 -4.00 12.28 8.71
CA ILE A 176 -4.15 12.80 7.34
C ILE A 176 -2.77 13.21 6.84
N ASP A 177 -2.40 12.74 5.66
CA ASP A 177 -1.13 13.09 5.05
C ASP A 177 -1.22 13.02 3.52
N GLU A 178 -0.24 13.59 2.84
CA GLU A 178 -0.15 13.59 1.39
C GLU A 178 1.11 12.87 0.89
N PHE A 179 1.01 12.31 -0.28
CA PHE A 179 2.19 11.79 -0.97
C PHE A 179 2.15 12.07 -2.47
N ALA A 180 3.33 12.29 -3.06
CA ALA A 180 3.46 12.48 -4.49
C ALA A 180 3.34 11.14 -5.24
N VAL A 181 2.39 11.08 -6.18
CA VAL A 181 2.29 9.98 -7.15
C VAL A 181 3.33 10.15 -8.25
N LEU A 182 3.41 11.36 -8.81
CA LEU A 182 4.46 11.80 -9.71
C LEU A 182 5.12 13.05 -9.10
N LYS A 183 6.44 13.05 -9.01
CA LYS A 183 7.20 14.13 -8.39
C LYS A 183 6.84 15.48 -9.04
N GLY A 184 6.33 16.40 -8.23
CA GLY A 184 6.01 17.77 -8.63
C GLY A 184 4.65 17.97 -9.31
N HIS A 185 3.91 16.92 -9.72
CA HIS A 185 2.72 17.10 -10.57
C HIS A 185 1.44 16.43 -10.09
N LYS A 186 1.50 15.34 -9.36
CA LYS A 186 0.30 14.61 -8.93
C LYS A 186 0.45 14.11 -7.50
N TYR A 187 -0.47 14.56 -6.66
CA TYR A 187 -0.53 14.19 -5.24
C TYR A 187 -1.78 13.37 -4.94
N LYS A 188 -1.72 12.59 -3.89
CA LYS A 188 -2.87 11.95 -3.25
C LYS A 188 -2.84 12.21 -1.76
N THR A 189 -4.03 12.43 -1.20
CA THR A 189 -4.24 12.51 0.24
C THR A 189 -4.66 11.15 0.76
N ILE A 190 -4.10 10.71 1.87
CA ILE A 190 -4.51 9.49 2.58
C ILE A 190 -5.07 9.85 3.95
N VAL A 191 -6.08 9.08 4.37
CA VAL A 191 -6.54 9.05 5.75
C VAL A 191 -6.24 7.67 6.31
N VAL A 192 -5.56 7.63 7.43
CA VAL A 192 -5.04 6.43 8.08
C VAL A 192 -5.66 6.31 9.47
N ASP A 193 -6.09 5.12 9.85
CA ASP A 193 -6.41 4.79 11.24
C ASP A 193 -5.10 4.67 12.04
N LEU A 194 -4.88 5.55 12.98
CA LEU A 194 -3.65 5.59 13.79
C LEU A 194 -3.55 4.44 14.80
N VAL A 195 -4.64 3.72 15.09
CA VAL A 195 -4.62 2.54 15.94
C VAL A 195 -4.15 1.31 15.16
N THR A 196 -4.73 1.05 13.99
CA THR A 196 -4.47 -0.17 13.21
C THR A 196 -3.44 0.00 12.10
N GLY A 197 -3.17 1.23 11.65
CA GLY A 197 -2.35 1.53 10.47
C GLY A 197 -3.08 1.26 9.14
N ARG A 198 -4.40 1.07 9.14
CA ARG A 198 -5.17 0.87 7.90
C ARG A 198 -5.38 2.20 7.18
N ILE A 199 -5.22 2.18 5.87
CA ILE A 199 -5.65 3.29 5.03
C ILE A 199 -7.18 3.23 4.90
N LEU A 200 -7.87 4.25 5.39
CA LEU A 200 -9.33 4.36 5.42
C LEU A 200 -9.88 5.01 4.16
N TYR A 201 -9.09 5.92 3.58
CA TYR A 201 -9.48 6.68 2.40
C TYR A 201 -8.25 7.14 1.60
N VAL A 202 -8.45 7.29 0.30
CA VAL A 202 -7.48 7.85 -0.63
C VAL A 202 -8.20 8.86 -1.51
N GLY A 203 -7.80 10.12 -1.42
CA GLY A 203 -8.30 11.24 -2.22
C GLY A 203 -7.31 11.67 -3.29
N ASP A 204 -7.79 12.38 -4.30
CA ASP A 204 -6.96 12.98 -5.34
C ASP A 204 -6.61 14.43 -4.98
N GLY A 205 -5.34 14.80 -5.13
CA GLY A 205 -4.84 16.13 -4.81
C GLY A 205 -4.41 16.27 -3.35
N LYS A 206 -4.23 17.53 -2.91
CA LYS A 206 -3.79 17.94 -1.57
C LYS A 206 -4.61 19.12 -1.04
N SER A 207 -5.76 19.42 -1.62
CA SER A 207 -6.67 20.45 -1.20
C SER A 207 -7.74 19.93 -0.24
N GLU A 208 -8.51 20.82 0.39
CA GLU A 208 -9.66 20.49 1.21
C GLU A 208 -10.66 19.56 0.49
N HIS A 209 -10.89 19.80 -0.82
CA HIS A 209 -11.76 18.98 -1.66
C HIS A 209 -11.32 17.50 -1.72
N SER A 210 -10.03 17.20 -1.55
CA SER A 210 -9.53 15.82 -1.57
C SER A 210 -10.14 14.95 -0.47
N LEU A 211 -10.65 15.53 0.62
CA LEU A 211 -11.22 14.86 1.79
C LEU A 211 -12.77 14.84 1.82
N GLU A 212 -13.43 15.53 0.91
CA GLU A 212 -14.89 15.69 0.92
C GLU A 212 -15.66 14.35 0.95
N LYS A 213 -15.24 13.40 0.11
CA LYS A 213 -15.86 12.07 0.06
C LYS A 213 -15.62 11.26 1.35
N PHE A 214 -14.49 11.48 2.02
CA PHE A 214 -14.20 10.86 3.30
C PHE A 214 -15.16 11.39 4.37
N TRP A 215 -15.29 12.72 4.52
CA TRP A 215 -16.17 13.33 5.50
C TRP A 215 -17.66 13.02 5.24
N LYS A 216 -18.07 12.93 3.97
CA LYS A 216 -19.41 12.44 3.63
C LYS A 216 -19.66 11.01 4.13
N ARG A 217 -18.65 10.14 4.09
CA ARG A 217 -18.76 8.77 4.64
C ARG A 217 -18.79 8.77 6.17
N VAL A 218 -17.97 9.60 6.82
CA VAL A 218 -17.95 9.77 8.29
C VAL A 218 -19.34 10.18 8.79
N ARG A 219 -19.92 11.24 8.20
CA ARG A 219 -21.29 11.70 8.55
C ARG A 219 -22.36 10.63 8.30
N LYS A 220 -22.33 9.98 7.13
CA LYS A 220 -23.31 8.93 6.79
C LYS A 220 -23.28 7.74 7.75
N LYS A 221 -22.11 7.42 8.32
CA LYS A 221 -21.92 6.30 9.23
C LYS A 221 -22.01 6.68 10.71
N GLY A 222 -22.19 7.96 11.03
CA GLY A 222 -22.23 8.45 12.40
C GLY A 222 -20.93 8.20 13.18
N VAL A 223 -19.78 8.21 12.48
CA VAL A 223 -18.49 7.96 13.13
C VAL A 223 -18.03 9.20 13.87
N ASN A 224 -17.68 9.05 15.15
CA ASN A 224 -17.16 10.12 15.98
C ASN A 224 -15.63 10.10 16.00
N ILE A 225 -15.01 10.97 15.20
CA ILE A 225 -13.57 11.18 15.21
C ILE A 225 -13.22 12.06 16.40
N LYS A 226 -12.35 11.57 17.29
CA LYS A 226 -11.90 12.27 18.50
C LYS A 226 -10.58 13.02 18.30
N TYR A 227 -9.67 12.45 17.51
CA TYR A 227 -8.33 12.98 17.28
C TYR A 227 -7.96 12.91 15.82
N VAL A 228 -7.39 13.99 15.31
CA VAL A 228 -6.90 14.08 13.94
C VAL A 228 -5.45 14.58 13.99
N SER A 229 -4.52 13.76 13.49
CA SER A 229 -3.15 14.20 13.28
C SER A 229 -2.93 14.55 11.81
N THR A 230 -2.34 15.71 11.57
CA THR A 230 -2.00 16.19 10.21
C THR A 230 -0.75 17.07 10.26
N ASP A 231 -0.25 17.44 9.09
CA ASP A 231 0.69 18.55 8.96
C ASP A 231 -0.01 19.90 9.21
N MET A 232 0.75 20.98 9.20
CA MET A 232 0.25 22.34 9.41
C MET A 232 -0.32 22.96 8.11
N SER A 233 -0.85 22.15 7.19
CA SER A 233 -1.48 22.63 5.96
C SER A 233 -2.85 23.24 6.24
N ASP A 234 -3.08 24.48 5.84
CA ASP A 234 -4.37 25.18 6.00
C ASP A 234 -5.52 24.39 5.39
N ALA A 235 -5.30 23.73 4.25
CA ALA A 235 -6.31 22.92 3.58
C ALA A 235 -6.80 21.76 4.48
N PHE A 236 -5.90 21.08 5.18
CA PHE A 236 -6.29 19.99 6.07
C PHE A 236 -6.86 20.51 7.40
N ILE A 237 -6.26 21.57 7.96
CA ILE A 237 -6.79 22.23 9.17
C ILE A 237 -8.23 22.68 8.97
N ASN A 238 -8.52 23.41 7.89
CA ASN A 238 -9.85 23.89 7.56
C ASN A 238 -10.81 22.73 7.30
N SER A 239 -10.37 21.70 6.57
CA SER A 239 -11.16 20.51 6.33
C SER A 239 -11.59 19.82 7.63
N VAL A 240 -10.69 19.70 8.61
CA VAL A 240 -10.98 19.08 9.92
C VAL A 240 -11.93 19.99 10.73
N ARG A 241 -11.64 21.28 10.85
CA ARG A 241 -12.47 22.25 11.59
C ARG A 241 -13.90 22.30 11.07
N ASN A 242 -14.08 22.27 9.75
CA ASN A 242 -15.39 22.32 9.10
C ASN A 242 -16.20 21.01 9.25
N ASN A 243 -15.53 19.86 9.38
CA ASN A 243 -16.22 18.56 9.32
C ASN A 243 -16.20 17.76 10.63
N ALA A 244 -15.27 18.05 11.53
CA ALA A 244 -15.13 17.42 12.84
C ALA A 244 -14.65 18.45 13.89
N PRO A 245 -15.42 19.54 14.16
CA PRO A 245 -15.00 20.61 15.04
C PRO A 245 -14.76 20.16 16.49
N GLN A 246 -15.35 19.03 16.88
CA GLN A 246 -15.16 18.42 18.21
C GLN A 246 -13.85 17.64 18.33
N ALA A 247 -13.18 17.34 17.20
CA ALA A 247 -11.95 16.55 17.21
C ALA A 247 -10.76 17.41 17.65
N VAL A 248 -9.90 16.84 18.49
CA VAL A 248 -8.63 17.46 18.86
C VAL A 248 -7.67 17.35 17.68
N LEU A 249 -7.24 18.49 17.16
CA LEU A 249 -6.26 18.57 16.09
C LEU A 249 -4.85 18.50 16.68
N VAL A 250 -4.03 17.57 16.23
CA VAL A 250 -2.65 17.36 16.69
C VAL A 250 -1.71 17.53 15.51
N PHE A 251 -0.75 18.44 15.63
CA PHE A 251 0.27 18.58 14.58
C PHE A 251 1.42 17.61 14.78
N ASP A 252 1.82 17.00 13.67
CA ASP A 252 2.93 16.06 13.64
C ASP A 252 4.26 16.77 13.91
N HIS A 253 4.91 16.40 15.01
CA HIS A 253 6.21 16.95 15.39
C HIS A 253 7.27 16.80 14.29
N PHE A 254 7.21 15.73 13.50
CA PHE A 254 8.11 15.52 12.37
C PHE A 254 8.00 16.66 11.33
N HIS A 255 6.76 17.08 11.03
CA HIS A 255 6.53 18.19 10.09
C HIS A 255 6.98 19.54 10.67
N VAL A 256 6.82 19.75 11.98
CA VAL A 256 7.34 20.95 12.65
C VAL A 256 8.86 21.01 12.57
N VAL A 257 9.55 19.93 12.91
CA VAL A 257 11.02 19.84 12.81
C VAL A 257 11.48 19.95 11.35
N LYS A 258 10.76 19.35 10.41
CA LYS A 258 11.04 19.48 8.97
C LYS A 258 10.98 20.94 8.50
N LEU A 259 9.93 21.68 8.92
CA LEU A 259 9.79 23.09 8.58
C LEU A 259 10.98 23.91 9.13
N MET A 260 11.38 23.66 10.38
CA MET A 260 12.57 24.31 10.96
C MET A 260 13.84 23.97 10.18
N ASN A 261 14.00 22.73 9.75
CA ASN A 261 15.13 22.33 8.89
C ASN A 261 15.14 23.05 7.54
N GLU A 262 13.98 23.33 6.98
CA GLU A 262 13.85 24.13 5.75
C GLU A 262 14.30 25.57 5.99
N LYS A 263 13.88 26.18 7.11
CA LYS A 263 14.32 27.53 7.51
C LYS A 263 15.83 27.61 7.76
N LEU A 264 16.39 26.64 8.45
CA LEU A 264 17.83 26.53 8.65
C LEU A 264 18.61 26.42 7.33
N ASP A 265 18.10 25.66 6.35
CA ASP A 265 18.73 25.57 5.02
C ASP A 265 18.56 26.87 4.21
N GLU A 266 17.49 27.63 4.40
CA GLU A 266 17.28 28.95 3.84
C GLU A 266 18.35 29.91 4.36
N ILE A 267 18.57 30.02 5.68
CA ILE A 267 19.58 30.80 6.33
C ILE A 267 20.98 30.40 5.83
N ARG A 268 21.28 29.12 5.82
CA ARG A 268 22.56 28.60 5.30
C ARG A 268 22.81 29.05 3.86
N ARG A 269 21.79 29.00 2.99
CA ARG A 269 21.93 29.46 1.58
C ARG A 269 22.12 30.97 1.48
N GLU A 270 21.49 31.73 2.34
CA GLU A 270 21.64 33.19 2.40
C GLU A 270 23.03 33.58 2.86
N VAL A 271 23.51 33.01 3.98
CA VAL A 271 24.87 33.19 4.47
C VAL A 271 25.91 32.83 3.41
N MET A 272 25.71 31.72 2.69
CA MET A 272 26.57 31.28 1.61
C MET A 272 26.60 32.29 0.43
N ARG A 273 25.45 32.90 0.10
CA ARG A 273 25.37 33.89 -0.99
C ARG A 273 26.09 35.20 -0.64
N ASN A 274 25.98 35.61 0.63
CA ASN A 274 26.56 36.85 1.13
C ASN A 274 28.06 36.73 1.48
N GLN A 275 28.60 35.49 1.47
CA GLN A 275 30.02 35.25 1.75
C GLN A 275 30.89 35.58 0.53
N THR A 276 31.94 36.38 0.75
CA THR A 276 32.91 36.78 -0.28
C THR A 276 34.11 35.84 -0.36
N ASP A 277 34.48 35.19 0.75
CA ASP A 277 35.59 34.23 0.80
C ASP A 277 35.12 32.86 0.24
N GLU A 278 35.75 32.42 -0.85
CA GLU A 278 35.42 31.14 -1.52
C GLU A 278 35.73 29.92 -0.65
N HIS A 279 36.74 29.97 0.23
CA HIS A 279 37.03 28.86 1.15
C HIS A 279 35.92 28.70 2.20
N MET A 280 35.45 29.82 2.75
CA MET A 280 34.33 29.86 3.68
C MET A 280 33.03 29.43 3.02
N LYS A 281 32.79 29.88 1.81
CA LYS A 281 31.62 29.47 0.99
C LYS A 281 31.59 27.97 0.75
N ALA A 282 32.76 27.38 0.41
CA ALA A 282 32.88 25.93 0.24
C ALA A 282 32.65 25.16 1.55
N LEU A 283 33.13 25.69 2.69
CA LEU A 283 32.88 25.11 4.01
C LEU A 283 31.38 25.08 4.31
N ILE A 284 30.69 26.22 4.19
CA ILE A 284 29.23 26.33 4.47
C ILE A 284 28.42 25.45 3.54
N LYS A 285 28.77 25.42 2.25
CA LYS A 285 28.11 24.53 1.27
C LYS A 285 28.16 23.06 1.70
N GLY A 286 29.30 22.62 2.23
CA GLY A 286 29.50 21.25 2.65
C GLY A 286 28.83 20.86 3.98
N THR A 287 28.21 21.80 4.72
CA THR A 287 27.62 21.55 6.04
C THR A 287 26.13 21.18 6.00
N LYS A 288 25.47 21.20 4.84
CA LYS A 288 24.01 21.01 4.73
C LYS A 288 23.50 19.83 5.52
N TYR A 289 24.03 18.64 5.28
CA TYR A 289 23.53 17.42 5.92
C TYR A 289 23.91 17.33 7.41
N ILE A 290 24.99 17.95 7.81
CA ILE A 290 25.44 18.00 9.19
C ILE A 290 24.53 18.92 10.00
N LEU A 291 24.25 20.13 9.52
CA LEU A 291 23.34 21.07 10.18
C LEU A 291 21.91 20.54 10.34
N LEU A 292 21.43 19.77 9.34
CA LEU A 292 20.08 19.21 9.37
C LEU A 292 19.98 17.90 10.15
N ALA A 293 21.09 17.26 10.48
CA ALA A 293 21.11 16.06 11.33
C ALA A 293 20.88 16.44 12.80
N ASN A 294 20.41 15.49 13.59
CA ASN A 294 20.31 15.65 15.03
C ASN A 294 21.70 15.66 15.67
N GLU A 295 21.90 16.47 16.68
CA GLU A 295 23.19 16.62 17.38
C GLU A 295 23.72 15.26 17.87
N GLU A 296 22.85 14.41 18.39
CA GLU A 296 23.19 13.07 18.91
C GLU A 296 23.88 12.23 17.82
N ASN A 297 23.36 12.26 16.59
CA ASN A 297 23.91 11.48 15.45
C ASN A 297 25.22 12.06 14.90
N ILE A 298 25.49 13.34 15.15
CA ILE A 298 26.70 14.03 14.65
C ILE A 298 27.88 13.76 15.56
N ARG A 299 27.66 13.70 16.87
CA ARG A 299 28.73 13.50 17.89
C ARG A 299 29.37 12.11 17.80
N GLU A 300 28.71 11.14 17.18
CA GLU A 300 29.26 9.82 16.89
C GLU A 300 30.31 9.84 15.76
N ASP A 301 30.31 10.89 14.88
CA ASP A 301 31.28 11.09 13.82
C ASP A 301 32.18 12.29 14.12
N GLU A 302 33.41 12.03 14.59
CA GLU A 302 34.39 13.07 14.96
C GLU A 302 34.70 14.04 13.79
N ARG A 303 34.62 13.61 12.52
CA ARG A 303 34.86 14.49 11.36
C ARG A 303 33.66 15.41 11.17
N GLY A 304 32.46 14.89 11.35
CA GLY A 304 31.21 15.64 11.28
C GLY A 304 31.16 16.70 12.38
N ALA A 305 31.46 16.33 13.62
CA ALA A 305 31.49 17.22 14.76
C ALA A 305 32.47 18.37 14.57
N ARG A 306 33.73 18.11 14.20
CA ARG A 306 34.74 19.14 13.95
C ARG A 306 34.35 20.10 12.81
N LYS A 307 33.67 19.61 11.77
CA LYS A 307 33.21 20.43 10.67
C LYS A 307 32.02 21.30 11.07
N LEU A 308 31.12 20.79 11.90
CA LEU A 308 30.02 21.54 12.49
C LEU A 308 30.57 22.68 13.35
N ASP A 309 31.47 22.39 14.31
CA ASP A 309 32.06 23.37 15.21
C ASP A 309 32.72 24.52 14.44
N ARG A 310 33.47 24.20 13.37
CA ARG A 310 34.08 25.23 12.51
C ARG A 310 33.01 26.09 11.83
N ALA A 311 31.94 25.49 11.31
CA ALA A 311 30.90 26.25 10.64
C ALA A 311 30.12 27.15 11.60
N LEU A 312 29.87 26.69 12.82
CA LEU A 312 29.16 27.42 13.86
C LEU A 312 30.05 28.56 14.44
N ALA A 313 31.33 28.34 14.64
CA ALA A 313 32.28 29.36 15.14
C ALA A 313 32.42 30.56 14.20
N LEU A 314 32.10 30.39 12.93
CA LEU A 314 32.36 31.39 11.89
C LEU A 314 31.15 32.26 11.53
N ASN A 315 29.94 31.92 11.99
CA ASN A 315 28.74 32.61 11.56
C ASN A 315 27.64 32.61 12.60
N THR A 316 27.39 33.75 13.23
CA THR A 316 26.39 33.93 14.27
C THR A 316 24.95 33.56 13.82
N PRO A 317 24.45 34.03 12.65
CA PRO A 317 23.11 33.63 12.18
C PRO A 317 22.93 32.11 12.05
N LEU A 318 23.92 31.42 11.51
CA LEU A 318 23.87 29.98 11.33
C LEU A 318 23.91 29.24 12.68
N THR A 319 24.68 29.76 13.63
CA THR A 319 24.81 29.23 15.00
C THR A 319 23.51 29.36 15.75
N GLN A 320 22.88 30.54 15.72
CA GLN A 320 21.58 30.76 16.35
C GLN A 320 20.51 29.83 15.77
N ALA A 321 20.43 29.74 14.44
CA ALA A 321 19.46 28.87 13.79
C ALA A 321 19.66 27.37 14.11
N TYR A 322 20.92 26.93 14.23
CA TYR A 322 21.25 25.55 14.61
C TYR A 322 20.80 25.24 16.04
N TYR A 323 21.11 26.07 17.00
CA TYR A 323 20.72 25.85 18.39
C TYR A 323 19.20 25.95 18.56
N LEU A 324 18.53 26.88 17.91
CA LEU A 324 17.06 26.95 17.91
C LEU A 324 16.42 25.70 17.29
N LYS A 325 17.05 25.07 16.29
CA LYS A 325 16.58 23.77 15.76
C LYS A 325 16.67 22.67 16.84
N GLU A 326 17.73 22.61 17.60
CA GLU A 326 17.86 21.60 18.68
C GLU A 326 16.92 21.91 19.84
N ASP A 327 16.73 23.18 20.20
CA ASP A 327 15.80 23.61 21.26
C ASP A 327 14.33 23.33 20.90
N LEU A 328 13.96 23.48 19.63
CA LEU A 328 12.62 23.12 19.16
C LEU A 328 12.27 21.65 19.46
N ARG A 329 13.24 20.77 19.34
CA ARG A 329 13.04 19.35 19.65
C ARG A 329 12.81 19.08 21.15
N GLN A 330 13.29 19.97 22.03
CA GLN A 330 13.11 19.86 23.48
C GLN A 330 11.65 20.13 23.89
N ILE A 331 10.88 20.90 23.10
CA ILE A 331 9.45 21.12 23.34
C ILE A 331 8.72 19.77 23.43
N TYR A 332 9.00 18.80 22.57
CA TYR A 332 8.35 17.48 22.55
C TYR A 332 8.92 16.47 23.58
N LYS A 333 10.00 16.83 24.28
CA LYS A 333 10.60 16.00 25.34
C LYS A 333 10.14 16.36 26.76
N GLN A 334 9.28 17.40 26.88
CA GLN A 334 8.77 17.85 28.18
C GLN A 334 7.85 16.79 28.82
N LYS A 335 7.65 16.90 30.14
CA LYS A 335 6.85 15.95 30.90
C LYS A 335 5.34 16.19 30.75
N ASN A 336 4.94 17.43 30.62
CA ASN A 336 3.55 17.87 30.59
C ASN A 336 3.36 19.03 29.61
N ARG A 337 2.08 19.45 29.42
CA ARG A 337 1.68 20.51 28.51
C ARG A 337 2.20 21.89 28.96
N GLU A 338 2.22 22.15 30.25
CA GLU A 338 2.61 23.44 30.82
C GLU A 338 4.10 23.69 30.60
N ASP A 339 4.95 22.70 30.91
CA ASP A 339 6.40 22.80 30.64
C ASP A 339 6.69 22.95 29.15
N ALA A 340 5.93 22.25 28.32
CA ALA A 340 6.06 22.35 26.85
C ALA A 340 5.66 23.74 26.33
N LYS A 341 4.58 24.32 26.90
CA LYS A 341 4.17 25.69 26.56
C LYS A 341 5.25 26.69 26.94
N THR A 342 5.78 26.63 28.15
CA THR A 342 6.89 27.50 28.58
C THR A 342 8.07 27.40 27.62
N LYS A 343 8.44 26.19 27.21
CA LYS A 343 9.53 25.98 26.24
C LYS A 343 9.21 26.52 24.85
N LEU A 344 7.96 26.44 24.42
CA LEU A 344 7.52 27.02 23.14
C LEU A 344 7.58 28.55 23.19
N ASP A 345 7.08 29.16 24.26
CA ASP A 345 7.11 30.61 24.45
C ASP A 345 8.56 31.14 24.49
N GLU A 346 9.46 30.51 25.27
CA GLU A 346 10.90 30.81 25.28
C GLU A 346 11.52 30.71 23.88
N TRP A 347 11.18 29.67 23.12
CA TRP A 347 11.66 29.47 21.76
C TRP A 347 11.21 30.59 20.83
N VAL A 348 9.93 30.99 20.91
CA VAL A 348 9.35 32.06 20.08
C VAL A 348 10.05 33.40 20.36
N GLU A 349 10.30 33.71 21.64
CA GLU A 349 11.03 34.93 22.03
C GLU A 349 12.47 34.94 21.50
N MET A 350 13.20 33.83 21.66
CA MET A 350 14.56 33.70 21.14
C MET A 350 14.63 33.82 19.61
N ALA A 351 13.67 33.23 18.91
CA ALA A 351 13.59 33.27 17.45
C ALA A 351 13.32 34.69 16.95
N ARG A 352 12.42 35.44 17.58
CA ARG A 352 12.16 36.86 17.30
C ARG A 352 13.35 37.76 17.64
N GLY A 353 14.01 37.49 18.76
CA GLY A 353 15.23 38.23 19.18
C GLY A 353 16.44 37.95 18.30
N SER A 354 16.43 36.99 17.41
CA SER A 354 17.55 36.62 16.52
C SER A 354 17.81 37.63 15.40
N GLY A 355 16.82 38.46 15.04
CA GLY A 355 16.87 39.41 13.93
C GLY A 355 16.90 38.73 12.55
N GLN A 356 16.53 37.44 12.45
CA GLN A 356 16.51 36.66 11.20
C GLN A 356 15.08 36.46 10.73
N GLU A 357 14.74 36.96 9.55
CA GLU A 357 13.39 36.87 8.96
C GLU A 357 12.82 35.45 8.92
N GLN A 358 13.68 34.46 8.61
CA GLN A 358 13.28 33.05 8.51
C GLN A 358 12.87 32.48 9.89
N LEU A 359 13.55 32.85 10.96
CA LEU A 359 13.26 32.43 12.33
C LEU A 359 12.03 33.16 12.88
N GLU A 360 11.86 34.44 12.58
CA GLU A 360 10.65 35.18 12.92
C GLU A 360 9.41 34.62 12.22
N THR A 361 9.53 34.30 10.94
CA THR A 361 8.46 33.60 10.20
C THR A 361 8.11 32.25 10.84
N MET A 362 9.11 31.49 11.28
CA MET A 362 8.90 30.23 12.00
C MET A 362 8.22 30.45 13.34
N ALA A 363 8.61 31.47 14.12
CA ALA A 363 8.00 31.84 15.39
C ALA A 363 6.51 32.14 15.22
N ASN A 364 6.15 32.97 14.23
CA ASN A 364 4.75 33.27 13.93
C ASN A 364 3.95 32.03 13.55
N THR A 365 4.55 31.11 12.79
CA THR A 365 3.92 29.83 12.42
C THR A 365 3.67 28.94 13.63
N LEU A 366 4.64 28.84 14.55
CA LEU A 366 4.49 28.01 15.77
C LEU A 366 3.48 28.60 16.74
N GLU A 367 3.44 29.91 16.90
CA GLU A 367 2.46 30.59 17.75
C GLU A 367 1.02 30.36 17.25
N GLN A 368 0.78 30.47 15.92
CA GLN A 368 -0.50 30.15 15.31
C GLN A 368 -0.89 28.68 15.44
N ALA A 369 0.09 27.81 15.55
CA ALA A 369 -0.05 26.36 15.65
C ALA A 369 0.01 25.85 17.10
N GLU A 370 0.14 26.71 18.11
CA GLU A 370 0.38 26.36 19.52
C GLU A 370 -0.54 25.27 20.02
N ASP A 371 -1.85 25.44 19.86
CA ASP A 371 -2.83 24.48 20.34
C ASP A 371 -2.64 23.09 19.76
N GLY A 372 -2.36 22.99 18.47
CA GLY A 372 -2.13 21.72 17.78
C GLY A 372 -0.77 21.06 18.15
N ILE A 373 0.25 21.86 18.43
CA ILE A 373 1.54 21.40 18.92
C ILE A 373 1.41 20.85 20.34
N LEU A 374 0.76 21.61 21.24
CA LEU A 374 0.57 21.24 22.62
C LEU A 374 -0.47 20.14 22.83
N ALA A 375 -1.36 19.91 21.85
CA ALA A 375 -2.31 18.79 21.85
C ALA A 375 -1.61 17.41 21.87
N TYR A 376 -0.34 17.34 21.45
CA TYR A 376 0.51 16.14 21.60
C TYR A 376 0.53 15.62 23.06
N TYR A 377 0.48 16.50 24.04
CA TYR A 377 0.50 16.11 25.47
C TYR A 377 -0.85 15.61 25.98
N THR A 378 -1.94 15.96 25.32
CA THR A 378 -3.29 15.43 25.59
C THR A 378 -3.45 14.05 24.97
N CYS A 379 -2.86 13.83 23.80
CA CYS A 379 -2.95 12.56 23.08
C CYS A 379 -1.60 12.22 22.44
N ARG A 380 -0.81 11.39 23.12
CA ARG A 380 0.50 10.93 22.64
C ARG A 380 0.37 9.89 21.52
N ILE A 381 -0.33 10.23 20.46
CA ILE A 381 -0.43 9.37 19.29
C ILE A 381 0.77 9.62 18.39
N SER A 382 1.55 8.57 18.19
CA SER A 382 2.68 8.60 17.27
C SER A 382 2.20 8.61 15.82
N THR A 383 2.59 9.62 15.07
CA THR A 383 2.46 9.72 13.62
C THR A 383 3.42 8.79 12.87
N GLY A 384 4.32 8.13 13.58
CA GLY A 384 5.24 7.12 13.00
C GLY A 384 4.55 6.04 12.17
N LYS A 385 3.25 5.77 12.42
CA LYS A 385 2.44 4.88 11.57
C LYS A 385 2.19 5.50 10.19
N VAL A 386 1.95 6.80 10.10
CA VAL A 386 1.72 7.50 8.83
C VAL A 386 3.02 7.52 8.01
N GLU A 387 4.14 7.85 8.65
CA GLU A 387 5.45 7.78 8.03
C GLU A 387 5.80 6.37 7.54
N GLY A 388 5.56 5.36 8.39
CA GLY A 388 5.73 3.96 8.03
C GLY A 388 4.89 3.54 6.82
N ILE A 389 3.66 4.05 6.71
CA ILE A 389 2.78 3.84 5.55
C ILE A 389 3.35 4.53 4.31
N ASN A 390 3.80 5.77 4.41
CA ASN A 390 4.41 6.49 3.31
C ASN A 390 5.66 5.76 2.78
N ASN A 391 6.47 5.20 3.66
CA ASN A 391 7.61 4.37 3.27
C ASN A 391 7.15 3.08 2.56
N LYS A 392 6.12 2.39 3.05
CA LYS A 392 5.53 1.23 2.35
C LYS A 392 4.97 1.60 0.98
N ILE A 393 4.33 2.77 0.83
CA ILE A 393 3.84 3.28 -0.47
C ILE A 393 5.02 3.49 -1.43
N LYS A 394 6.12 4.10 -0.98
CA LYS A 394 7.32 4.28 -1.79
C LYS A 394 7.90 2.94 -2.26
N VAL A 395 8.01 1.95 -1.36
CA VAL A 395 8.49 0.60 -1.69
C VAL A 395 7.54 -0.09 -2.67
N MET A 396 6.23 -0.05 -2.43
CA MET A 396 5.24 -0.63 -3.34
C MET A 396 5.30 -0.03 -4.75
N LYS A 397 5.49 1.30 -4.86
CA LYS A 397 5.65 1.99 -6.16
C LYS A 397 6.92 1.55 -6.87
N ARG A 398 8.05 1.40 -6.15
CA ARG A 398 9.31 0.93 -6.72
C ARG A 398 9.21 -0.50 -7.23
N ASN A 399 8.66 -1.40 -6.42
CA ASN A 399 8.49 -2.81 -6.77
C ASN A 399 7.54 -3.04 -7.96
N ALA A 400 6.59 -2.13 -8.18
CA ALA A 400 5.67 -2.19 -9.31
C ALA A 400 6.16 -1.41 -10.56
N TYR A 401 7.36 -0.82 -10.52
CA TYR A 401 7.86 0.07 -11.57
C TYR A 401 6.86 1.20 -11.95
N GLY A 402 6.06 1.62 -10.97
CA GLY A 402 5.00 2.60 -11.12
C GLY A 402 3.60 2.01 -11.36
N PHE A 403 2.60 2.88 -11.35
CA PHE A 403 1.20 2.51 -11.59
C PHE A 403 0.60 3.43 -12.66
N ARG A 404 0.08 2.85 -13.73
CA ARG A 404 -0.68 3.58 -14.77
C ARG A 404 -2.17 3.64 -14.47
N ASP A 405 -2.72 2.60 -13.81
CA ASP A 405 -4.13 2.49 -13.43
C ASP A 405 -4.33 2.98 -12.00
N ASP A 406 -4.96 4.14 -11.88
CA ASP A 406 -5.22 4.82 -10.62
C ASP A 406 -6.21 4.05 -9.72
N ARG A 407 -7.21 3.40 -10.32
CA ARG A 407 -8.17 2.58 -9.57
C ARG A 407 -7.49 1.37 -8.95
N TYR A 408 -6.66 0.69 -9.73
CA TYR A 408 -5.89 -0.45 -9.23
C TYR A 408 -4.87 -0.01 -8.16
N PHE A 409 -4.21 1.13 -8.35
CA PHE A 409 -3.32 1.70 -7.35
C PHE A 409 -4.02 1.97 -6.03
N THR A 410 -5.20 2.60 -6.06
CA THR A 410 -6.03 2.85 -4.86
C THR A 410 -6.40 1.54 -4.14
N LEU A 411 -6.78 0.49 -4.86
CA LEU A 411 -7.06 -0.82 -4.26
C LEU A 411 -5.82 -1.42 -3.58
N ARG A 412 -4.65 -1.27 -4.18
CA ARG A 412 -3.37 -1.71 -3.59
C ARG A 412 -3.04 -0.94 -2.31
N LEU A 413 -3.35 0.36 -2.26
CA LEU A 413 -3.19 1.18 -1.06
C LEU A 413 -4.07 0.68 0.09
N TYR A 414 -5.34 0.36 -0.15
CA TYR A 414 -6.23 -0.18 0.88
C TYR A 414 -5.75 -1.53 1.46
N ALA A 415 -5.06 -2.33 0.68
CA ALA A 415 -4.49 -3.60 1.12
C ALA A 415 -3.09 -3.49 1.74
N LEU A 416 -2.52 -2.30 1.81
CA LEU A 416 -1.10 -2.11 2.15
C LEU A 416 -0.74 -2.56 3.58
N HIS A 417 -1.69 -2.49 4.52
CA HIS A 417 -1.49 -2.91 5.91
C HIS A 417 -1.35 -4.43 6.05
N ASP A 418 -2.01 -5.22 5.19
CA ASP A 418 -1.93 -6.68 5.17
C ASP A 418 -0.76 -7.23 4.34
N CYS A 419 -0.07 -6.36 3.61
CA CYS A 419 1.17 -6.72 2.93
C CYS A 419 2.30 -6.91 3.95
N ARG A 420 2.11 -7.85 4.86
CA ARG A 420 3.21 -8.37 5.68
C ARG A 420 4.07 -9.24 4.77
N ILE A 421 5.22 -8.73 4.40
CA ILE A 421 6.34 -9.60 4.10
C ILE A 421 6.72 -10.19 5.46
N THR A 422 6.08 -11.26 5.85
CA THR A 422 6.59 -12.09 6.93
C THR A 422 7.89 -12.67 6.38
N ARG A 423 9.00 -12.04 6.72
CA ARG A 423 10.26 -12.78 6.77
C ARG A 423 10.02 -13.85 7.84
N ASN A 424 9.71 -15.04 7.41
CA ASN A 424 10.04 -16.20 8.19
C ASN A 424 11.58 -16.25 8.22
N VAL A 425 12.15 -15.52 9.16
CA VAL A 425 13.49 -15.80 9.62
C VAL A 425 13.29 -17.03 10.49
N GLY A 426 13.52 -18.23 9.88
CA GLY A 426 13.66 -19.47 10.62
C GLY A 426 14.86 -19.38 11.56
#